data_ccb70885a99e7e81974b4f45b29d767e
#
_entry.id   ccb70885a99e7e81974b4f45b29d767e
#
_cell.length_a   1.000
_cell.length_b   1.000
_cell.length_c   1.000
_cell.angle_alpha   90.00
_cell.angle_beta   90.00
_cell.angle_gamma   90.00
#
_symmetry.space_group_name_H-M   'P 1'
#
loop_
_entity.id
_entity.type
_entity.pdbx_description
1 polymer ?
#
loop_
_entity_poly.entity_id
_entity_poly.type
_entity_poly.pdbx_seq_one_letter_code
_entity_poly.pdbx_strand_id
1 'polypeptide(L)' 'MSREKTKAKDLSDKNILVNKIQCKKCKDIIESKHVHDFKWCTCKSIAVDGGLEYLRRVGNIEDIIELSEFEKK' A
#
# COMPACT_ATOMS: atom_id res chain seq x y z
N MET A 1 19.83 -17.11 -12.01
CA MET A 1 19.72 -16.63 -11.96
C MET A 1 19.18 -16.28 -11.91
N SER A 2 18.88 -16.15 -11.70
CA SER A 2 18.49 -15.52 -11.51
C SER A 2 17.84 -15.22 -11.28
N ARG A 3 17.70 -15.20 -10.97
CA ARG A 3 17.15 -14.68 -10.78
C ARG A 3 16.71 -14.38 -10.19
N GLU A 4 16.79 -14.46 -9.69
CA GLU A 4 16.55 -13.95 -9.22
C GLU A 4 16.16 -13.42 -8.91
N LYS A 5 16.13 -13.35 -8.68
CA LYS A 5 15.83 -12.51 -8.49
C LYS A 5 15.06 -12.18 -8.33
N THR A 6 14.67 -12.36 -7.90
CA THR A 6 14.04 -11.84 -7.90
C THR A 6 13.06 -11.67 -7.53
N LYS A 7 12.67 -11.91 -6.61
CA LYS A 7 11.71 -11.57 -6.03
C LYS A 7 11.24 -10.23 -5.88
N ALA A 8 11.80 -9.37 -5.31
CA ALA A 8 11.51 -7.97 -5.41
C ALA A 8 11.22 -7.59 -6.84
N LYS A 9 11.71 -8.37 -7.68
CA LYS A 9 11.51 -8.19 -9.08
C LYS A 9 10.05 -8.25 -9.48
N ASP A 10 9.27 -9.06 -8.75
CA ASP A 10 7.86 -9.14 -9.04
C ASP A 10 7.18 -7.80 -8.89
N LEU A 11 7.62 -7.00 -7.93
CA LEU A 11 7.03 -5.70 -7.71
C LEU A 11 7.31 -4.75 -8.86
N SER A 12 8.46 -4.89 -9.48
CA SER A 12 8.82 -4.00 -10.57
C SER A 12 8.03 -4.31 -11.84
N ASP A 13 7.42 -5.48 -11.92
CA ASP A 13 6.62 -5.84 -13.08
C ASP A 13 5.20 -5.34 -12.98
N LYS A 14 4.82 -4.78 -11.85
CA LYS A 14 3.48 -4.30 -11.63
C LYS A 14 3.50 -2.83 -11.30
N ASN A 15 2.62 -2.10 -11.94
CA ASN A 15 2.44 -0.70 -11.62
C ASN A 15 1.32 -0.56 -10.62
N ILE A 16 1.53 0.29 -9.63
CA ILE A 16 0.51 0.58 -8.64
C ILE A 16 -0.44 1.60 -9.26
N LEU A 17 -1.70 1.24 -9.38
CA LEU A 17 -2.72 2.15 -9.89
C LEU A 17 -3.39 2.90 -8.74
N VAL A 18 -3.59 2.21 -7.62
CA VAL A 18 -4.21 2.78 -6.43
C VAL A 18 -3.50 2.24 -5.21
N ASN A 19 -3.08 3.12 -4.31
CA ASN A 19 -2.45 2.74 -3.05
C ASN A 19 -3.42 3.13 -1.93
N LYS A 20 -4.26 2.18 -1.53
CA LYS A 20 -5.40 2.45 -0.67
C LYS A 20 -5.62 1.33 0.32
N ILE A 21 -6.01 1.68 1.52
CA ILE A 21 -6.32 0.70 2.56
C ILE A 21 -7.53 1.17 3.35
N GLN A 22 -8.13 0.24 4.08
CA GLN A 22 -9.21 0.55 5.00
C GLN A 22 -8.85 0.06 6.39
N CYS A 23 -9.13 0.88 7.39
CA CYS A 23 -8.91 0.49 8.77
C CYS A 23 -10.08 -0.37 9.23
N LYS A 24 -9.77 -1.51 9.85
CA LYS A 24 -10.83 -2.38 10.38
C LYS A 24 -11.48 -1.79 11.60
N LYS A 25 -10.77 -0.94 12.33
CA LYS A 25 -11.30 -0.39 13.58
C LYS A 25 -12.24 0.78 13.35
N CYS A 26 -11.79 1.78 12.59
CA CYS A 26 -12.60 2.98 12.38
C CYS A 26 -13.31 2.98 11.03
N LYS A 27 -13.02 2.01 10.16
CA LYS A 27 -13.62 1.86 8.83
C LYS A 27 -13.24 2.96 7.86
N ASP A 28 -12.31 3.83 8.24
CA ASP A 28 -11.86 4.89 7.37
C ASP A 28 -11.08 4.31 6.20
N ILE A 29 -11.29 4.85 5.02
CA ILE A 29 -10.55 4.46 3.82
C ILE A 29 -9.60 5.59 3.50
N ILE A 30 -8.31 5.25 3.41
CA ILE A 30 -7.28 6.25 3.15
C ILE A 30 -6.47 5.83 1.94
N GLU A 31 -6.03 6.82 1.18
CA GLU A 31 -5.32 6.59 -0.07
C GLU A 31 -4.08 7.47 -0.12
N SER A 32 -2.95 6.89 -0.49
CA SER A 32 -1.71 7.62 -0.70
C SER A 32 -1.58 7.87 -2.20
N LYS A 33 -1.61 9.14 -2.61
CA LYS A 33 -1.61 9.49 -4.03
C LYS A 33 -0.25 9.89 -4.56
N HIS A 34 0.67 10.25 -3.67
CA HIS A 34 2.01 10.68 -4.05
C HIS A 34 3.02 9.95 -3.18
N VAL A 35 4.27 9.92 -3.63
CA VAL A 35 5.30 9.17 -2.92
C VAL A 35 5.50 9.66 -1.48
N HIS A 36 5.23 10.91 -1.21
CA HIS A 36 5.36 11.46 0.14
C HIS A 36 4.02 11.71 0.81
N ASP A 37 2.96 11.14 0.28
CA ASP A 37 1.62 11.35 0.80
C ASP A 37 1.35 10.35 1.91
N PHE A 38 1.71 10.72 3.13
CA PHE A 38 1.57 9.89 4.32
C PHE A 38 0.24 10.24 5.00
N LYS A 39 -0.64 9.26 5.14
CA LYS A 39 -1.95 9.50 5.73
C LYS A 39 -2.31 8.49 6.79
N TRP A 40 -2.78 9.00 7.92
CA TRP A 40 -3.34 8.19 8.99
C TRP A 40 -4.83 8.03 8.83
N CYS A 41 -5.37 6.91 9.30
CA CYS A 41 -6.82 6.77 9.40
C CYS A 41 -7.32 7.63 10.57
N THR A 42 -8.63 7.75 10.68
CA THR A 42 -9.24 8.61 11.70
C THR A 42 -8.83 8.22 13.12
N CYS A 43 -8.78 6.93 13.43
CA CYS A 43 -8.39 6.47 14.76
C CYS A 43 -6.89 6.34 14.93
N LYS A 44 -6.12 6.59 13.87
CA LYS A 44 -4.66 6.57 13.86
C LYS A 44 -4.06 5.22 14.19
N SER A 45 -4.79 4.16 13.95
CA SER A 45 -4.27 2.81 14.14
C SER A 45 -3.38 2.38 13.00
N ILE A 46 -3.65 2.87 11.79
CA ILE A 46 -2.87 2.50 10.61
C ILE A 46 -2.63 3.73 9.74
N ALA A 47 -1.64 3.61 8.87
CA ALA A 47 -1.32 4.67 7.93
C ALA A 47 -0.88 4.09 6.60
N VAL A 48 -0.97 4.89 5.56
CA VAL A 48 -0.54 4.51 4.22
C VAL A 48 0.45 5.53 3.70
N ASP A 49 1.41 5.08 2.90
CA ASP A 49 2.44 5.95 2.35
C ASP A 49 2.98 5.31 1.07
N GLY A 50 3.74 6.09 0.30
CA GLY A 50 4.44 5.60 -0.88
C GLY A 50 3.79 5.94 -2.20
N GLY A 51 2.55 6.40 -2.19
CA GLY A 51 1.86 6.78 -3.42
C GLY A 51 1.84 5.65 -4.43
N LEU A 52 2.19 5.96 -5.66
CA LEU A 52 2.23 4.97 -6.73
C LEU A 52 3.63 4.39 -6.94
N GLU A 53 4.59 4.75 -6.06
CA GLU A 53 5.95 4.26 -6.18
C GLU A 53 6.17 2.97 -5.40
N TYR A 54 5.58 2.88 -4.22
CA TYR A 54 5.71 1.68 -3.40
C TYR A 54 4.57 1.65 -2.38
N LEU A 55 4.35 0.48 -1.81
CA LEU A 55 3.31 0.31 -0.80
C LEU A 55 3.96 0.30 0.58
N ARG A 56 3.69 1.32 1.36
CA ARG A 56 4.17 1.37 2.73
C ARG A 56 2.99 1.39 3.67
N ARG A 57 3.05 0.53 4.66
CA ARG A 57 1.98 0.37 5.66
C ARG A 57 2.56 0.57 7.04
N VAL A 58 1.83 1.29 7.88
CA VAL A 58 2.22 1.53 9.27
C VAL A 58 1.08 1.03 10.14
N GLY A 59 1.42 0.37 11.22
CA GLY A 59 0.44 -0.14 12.16
C GLY A 59 0.35 -1.65 12.12
N ASN A 60 -0.67 -2.17 12.79
CA ASN A 60 -0.86 -3.60 12.91
C ASN A 60 -1.51 -4.13 11.64
N ILE A 61 -0.84 -5.07 10.98
CA ILE A 61 -1.32 -5.59 9.71
C ILE A 61 -2.72 -6.21 9.84
N GLU A 62 -3.04 -6.69 11.04
CA GLU A 62 -4.34 -7.29 11.27
C GLU A 62 -5.48 -6.28 11.19
N ASP A 63 -5.16 -4.99 11.30
CA ASP A 63 -6.15 -3.94 11.24
C ASP A 63 -6.29 -3.34 9.84
N ILE A 64 -5.56 -3.88 8.87
CA ILE A 64 -5.51 -3.32 7.52
C ILE A 64 -6.27 -4.20 6.55
N ILE A 65 -7.18 -3.58 5.79
CA ILE A 65 -7.81 -4.23 4.65
C ILE A 65 -7.17 -3.62 3.41
N GLU A 66 -6.51 -4.43 2.62
CA GLU A 66 -5.79 -3.95 1.44
C GLU A 66 -6.78 -3.70 0.30
N LEU A 67 -6.82 -2.47 -0.20
CA LEU A 67 -7.71 -2.07 -1.29
C LEU A 67 -6.94 -1.57 -2.51
N SER A 68 -5.63 -1.71 -2.51
CA SER A 68 -4.81 -1.22 -3.61
C SER A 68 -5.09 -1.99 -4.89
N GLU A 69 -4.87 -1.32 -6.02
CA GLU A 69 -5.07 -1.92 -7.33
C GLU A 69 -3.78 -1.81 -8.11
N PHE A 70 -3.55 -2.81 -8.94
CA PHE A 70 -2.32 -2.90 -9.71
C PHE A 70 -2.64 -3.18 -11.16
N GLU A 71 -1.78 -2.67 -12.02
CA GLU A 71 -1.88 -2.97 -13.44
C GLU A 71 -1.40 -4.39 -13.68
N LYS A 72 -2.15 -5.12 -14.48
CA LYS A 72 -1.77 -6.48 -14.81
C LYS A 72 -0.95 -6.51 -16.08
N LYS A 73 0.00 -7.41 -16.10
CA LYS A 73 0.84 -7.61 -17.28
C LYS A 73 0.35 -8.76 -18.10
#